data_c2e756839e50aac820b1f771a4ae4c6b
#
_entry.id   c2e756839e50aac820b1f771a4ae4c6b
#
_cell.length_a   1.000
_cell.length_b   1.000
_cell.length_c   1.000
_cell.angle_alpha   90.00
_cell.angle_beta   90.00
_cell.angle_gamma   90.00
#
_symmetry.space_group_name_H-M   'P 1'
#
loop_
_entity.id
_entity.type
_entity.pdbx_description
1 polymer ?
#
loop_
_entity_poly.entity_id
_entity_poly.type
_entity_poly.pdbx_seq_one_letter_code
_entity_poly.pdbx_strand_id
1 'polypeptide(L)'
;MFSVEDIENIENDDYIDDAEYYRSIQRAINDGMWIMQGSYGRVMMDAIHNGYCLLGKKQFIDYYGNIIPSRFQVLSSTKGGIDYVKKAMGIDWYTMMEEI
;
A
#
# COMPACT_ATOMS: atom_id res chain seq x y z
N MET A 1 -0.17 8.57 -9.03
CA MET A 1 -1.33 7.90 -9.64
C MET A 1 -0.94 6.52 -10.13
N PHE A 2 -1.77 5.54 -9.85
CA PHE A 2 -1.56 4.17 -10.29
C PHE A 2 -1.62 4.07 -11.81
N SER A 3 -0.63 3.44 -12.43
CA SER A 3 -0.45 3.44 -13.87
C SER A 3 -0.21 2.04 -14.42
N VAL A 4 -0.15 1.91 -15.75
CA VAL A 4 0.18 0.65 -16.42
C VAL A 4 1.57 0.17 -15.99
N GLU A 5 2.51 1.08 -15.83
CA GLU A 5 3.84 0.73 -15.34
C GLU A 5 3.79 0.11 -13.94
N ASP A 6 2.94 0.65 -13.06
CA ASP A 6 2.74 0.07 -11.74
C ASP A 6 2.17 -1.34 -11.82
N ILE A 7 1.22 -1.57 -12.73
CA ILE A 7 0.66 -2.91 -12.96
C ILE A 7 1.78 -3.87 -13.35
N GLU A 8 2.63 -3.47 -14.27
CA GLU A 8 3.75 -4.31 -14.70
C GLU A 8 4.72 -4.60 -13.56
N ASN A 9 5.02 -3.58 -12.75
CA ASN A 9 5.91 -3.75 -11.60
C ASN A 9 5.36 -4.74 -10.57
N ILE A 10 4.06 -4.71 -10.33
CA ILE A 10 3.42 -5.61 -9.38
C ILE A 10 3.32 -7.03 -9.94
N GLU A 11 2.99 -7.17 -11.21
CA GLU A 11 2.74 -8.48 -11.83
C GLU A 11 4.02 -9.16 -12.33
N ASN A 12 5.07 -8.40 -12.57
CA ASN A 12 6.32 -8.91 -13.13
C ASN A 12 7.52 -8.24 -12.43
N ASP A 13 7.75 -8.61 -11.18
CA ASP A 13 8.69 -7.93 -10.31
C ASP A 13 10.13 -8.49 -10.36
N ASP A 14 10.45 -9.38 -11.34
CA ASP A 14 11.70 -10.11 -11.37
C ASP A 14 12.94 -9.24 -11.45
N TYR A 15 12.83 -8.03 -12.03
CA TYR A 15 13.97 -7.17 -12.36
C TYR A 15 13.88 -5.78 -11.77
N ILE A 16 13.01 -5.56 -10.79
CA ILE A 16 12.91 -4.25 -10.12
C ILE A 16 13.34 -4.39 -8.67
N ASP A 17 13.79 -3.27 -8.06
CA ASP A 17 14.15 -3.28 -6.66
C ASP A 17 12.91 -3.17 -5.76
N ASP A 18 13.12 -3.44 -4.47
CA ASP A 18 12.03 -3.44 -3.49
C ASP A 18 11.35 -2.08 -3.39
N ALA A 19 12.11 -1.01 -3.44
CA ALA A 19 11.54 0.34 -3.33
C ALA A 19 10.58 0.61 -4.49
N GLU A 20 10.96 0.26 -5.71
CA GLU A 20 10.10 0.46 -6.88
C GLU A 20 8.85 -0.40 -6.81
N TYR A 21 9.01 -1.65 -6.40
CA TYR A 21 7.90 -2.58 -6.23
C TYR A 21 6.88 -2.04 -5.23
N TYR A 22 7.33 -1.65 -4.05
CA TYR A 22 6.44 -1.18 -3.00
C TYR A 22 5.87 0.20 -3.26
N ARG A 23 6.57 1.06 -4.01
CA ARG A 23 5.98 2.32 -4.48
C ARG A 23 4.79 2.07 -5.40
N SER A 24 4.90 1.09 -6.29
CA SER A 24 3.79 0.71 -7.16
C SER A 24 2.60 0.19 -6.35
N ILE A 25 2.85 -0.62 -5.33
CA ILE A 25 1.80 -1.09 -4.43
C ILE A 25 1.17 0.07 -3.66
N GLN A 26 1.97 1.01 -3.18
CA GLN A 26 1.44 2.18 -2.46
C GLN A 26 0.52 3.02 -3.36
N ARG A 27 0.86 3.18 -4.64
CA ARG A 27 -0.02 3.87 -5.60
C ARG A 27 -1.33 3.12 -5.78
N ALA A 28 -1.27 1.80 -5.86
CA ALA A 28 -2.48 0.98 -5.95
C ALA A 28 -3.38 1.15 -4.72
N ILE A 29 -2.78 1.16 -3.53
CA ILE A 29 -3.51 1.39 -2.28
C ILE A 29 -4.16 2.77 -2.29
N ASN A 30 -3.39 3.80 -2.64
CA ASN A 30 -3.88 5.19 -2.64
C ASN A 30 -5.02 5.41 -3.63
N ASP A 31 -5.01 4.70 -4.76
CA ASP A 31 -6.02 4.85 -5.80
C ASP A 31 -7.20 3.89 -5.63
N GLY A 32 -7.21 3.13 -4.54
CA GLY A 32 -8.37 2.31 -4.20
C GLY A 32 -8.55 1.07 -5.05
N MET A 33 -7.46 0.42 -5.46
CA MET A 33 -7.53 -0.77 -6.30
C MET A 33 -8.07 -2.00 -5.58
N TRP A 34 -8.64 -1.81 -4.40
CA TRP A 34 -9.28 -2.85 -3.59
C TRP A 34 -10.48 -3.50 -4.27
N ILE A 35 -11.07 -2.82 -5.26
CA ILE A 35 -12.22 -3.34 -6.01
C ILE A 35 -11.82 -4.38 -7.05
N MET A 36 -10.53 -4.53 -7.34
CA MET A 36 -10.07 -5.52 -8.30
C MET A 36 -10.04 -6.90 -7.69
N GLN A 37 -10.43 -7.89 -8.48
CA GLN A 37 -10.40 -9.29 -8.07
C GLN A 37 -8.99 -9.85 -8.05
N GLY A 38 -8.83 -10.97 -7.37
CA GLY A 38 -7.62 -11.76 -7.44
C GLY A 38 -6.54 -11.29 -6.50
N SER A 39 -5.30 -11.30 -6.99
CA SER A 39 -4.13 -11.14 -6.14
C SER A 39 -3.88 -9.71 -5.66
N TYR A 40 -4.52 -8.69 -6.25
CA TYR A 40 -4.26 -7.30 -5.87
C TYR A 40 -4.57 -7.02 -4.41
N GLY A 41 -5.74 -7.43 -3.94
CA GLY A 41 -6.10 -7.24 -2.54
C GLY A 41 -5.13 -7.90 -1.59
N ARG A 42 -4.69 -9.13 -1.94
CA ARG A 42 -3.73 -9.86 -1.13
C ARG A 42 -2.36 -9.17 -1.11
N VAL A 43 -1.87 -8.75 -2.26
CA VAL A 43 -0.58 -8.08 -2.37
C VAL A 43 -0.56 -6.77 -1.57
N MET A 44 -1.62 -5.97 -1.71
CA MET A 44 -1.75 -4.72 -0.97
C MET A 44 -1.83 -4.97 0.55
N MET A 45 -2.63 -5.94 0.95
CA MET A 45 -2.80 -6.24 2.37
C MET A 45 -1.51 -6.81 2.99
N ASP A 46 -0.79 -7.65 2.26
CA ASP A 46 0.50 -8.18 2.73
C ASP A 46 1.51 -7.05 2.91
N ALA A 47 1.57 -6.11 1.98
CA ALA A 47 2.48 -4.97 2.08
C ALA A 47 2.14 -4.11 3.31
N ILE A 48 0.86 -3.91 3.59
CA ILE A 48 0.40 -3.16 4.77
C ILE A 48 0.75 -3.92 6.06
N HIS A 49 0.47 -5.20 6.12
CA HIS A 49 0.71 -6.01 7.31
C HIS A 49 2.20 -6.14 7.63
N ASN A 50 3.06 -6.16 6.63
CA ASN A 50 4.50 -6.28 6.82
C ASN A 50 5.19 -4.94 7.04
N GLY A 51 4.46 -3.84 7.03
CA GLY A 51 5.00 -2.52 7.33
C GLY A 51 5.66 -1.80 6.17
N TYR A 52 5.55 -2.34 4.95
CA TYR A 52 6.14 -1.71 3.77
C TYR A 52 5.30 -0.55 3.25
N CYS A 53 3.98 -0.62 3.38
CA CYS A 53 3.08 0.38 2.84
C CYS A 53 2.11 0.90 3.89
N LEU A 54 1.70 2.15 3.70
CA LEU A 54 0.65 2.80 4.49
C LEU A 54 -0.72 2.45 3.90
N LEU A 55 -1.75 2.49 4.74
CA LEU A 55 -3.13 2.61 4.24
C LEU A 55 -3.22 3.87 3.38
N GLY A 56 -4.24 3.94 2.55
CA GLY A 56 -4.46 5.08 1.67
C GLY A 56 -4.81 6.35 2.42
N LYS A 57 -4.94 7.45 1.67
CA LYS A 57 -5.26 8.77 2.23
C LYS A 57 -6.74 8.95 2.47
N LYS A 58 -7.59 8.08 1.93
CA LYS A 58 -9.02 8.07 2.14
C LYS A 58 -9.55 6.65 2.26
N GLN A 59 -10.77 6.53 2.76
CA GLN A 59 -11.45 5.25 2.93
C GLN A 59 -11.91 4.69 1.59
N PHE A 60 -11.85 3.37 1.46
CA PHE A 60 -12.36 2.65 0.30
C PHE A 60 -13.22 1.47 0.74
N ILE A 61 -13.86 0.83 -0.24
CA ILE A 61 -14.60 -0.43 -0.04
C ILE A 61 -13.96 -1.45 -0.99
N ASP A 62 -13.66 -2.64 -0.45
CA ASP A 62 -13.04 -3.69 -1.24
C ASP A 62 -14.08 -4.45 -2.09
N TYR A 63 -13.60 -5.40 -2.87
CA TYR A 63 -14.45 -6.22 -3.75
C TYR A 63 -15.58 -6.92 -2.98
N TYR A 64 -15.34 -7.29 -1.73
CA TYR A 64 -16.29 -8.02 -0.90
C TYR A 64 -17.17 -7.12 -0.05
N GLY A 65 -17.09 -5.81 -0.21
CA GLY A 65 -17.90 -4.86 0.54
C GLY A 65 -17.33 -4.48 1.90
N ASN A 66 -16.11 -4.89 2.23
CA ASN A 66 -15.47 -4.53 3.48
C ASN A 66 -14.90 -3.12 3.40
N ILE A 67 -15.01 -2.38 4.51
CA ILE A 67 -14.44 -1.04 4.60
C ILE A 67 -12.94 -1.15 4.81
N ILE A 68 -12.18 -0.46 3.95
CA ILE A 68 -10.73 -0.31 4.11
C ILE A 68 -10.51 1.12 4.61
N PRO A 69 -10.10 1.31 5.87
CA PRO A 69 -9.94 2.65 6.42
C PRO A 69 -8.74 3.37 5.82
N SER A 70 -8.74 4.70 5.94
CA SER A 70 -7.54 5.48 5.61
C SER A 70 -6.52 5.39 6.76
N ARG A 71 -5.27 5.79 6.46
CA ARG A 71 -4.23 5.87 7.50
C ARG A 71 -4.58 6.83 8.64
N PHE A 72 -5.48 7.77 8.38
CA PHE A 72 -5.89 8.78 9.37
C PHE A 72 -7.06 8.32 10.23
N GLN A 73 -7.70 7.22 9.88
CA GLN A 73 -8.84 6.67 10.60
C GLN A 73 -8.44 5.56 11.59
N VAL A 74 -7.17 5.19 11.61
CA VAL A 74 -6.66 4.15 12.50
C VAL A 74 -5.65 4.77 13.46
N LEU A 75 -5.38 4.08 14.57
CA LEU A 75 -4.30 4.48 15.46
C LEU A 75 -2.98 4.36 14.70
N SER A 76 -2.07 5.32 14.92
CA SER A 76 -0.81 5.40 14.20
C SER A 76 0.05 4.13 14.36
N SER A 77 -0.09 3.42 15.46
CA SER A 77 0.61 2.16 15.73
C SER A 77 -0.04 0.94 15.10
N THR A 78 -1.19 1.09 14.50
CA THR A 78 -1.91 0.00 13.83
C THR A 78 -1.28 -0.28 12.47
N LYS A 79 -1.38 -1.52 11.99
CA LYS A 79 -0.88 -1.91 10.66
C LYS A 79 -1.40 -0.95 9.61
N GLY A 80 -0.48 -0.41 8.82
CA GLY A 80 -0.80 0.61 7.81
C GLY A 80 -0.84 2.03 8.36
N GLY A 81 -0.65 2.21 9.66
CA GLY A 81 -0.53 3.52 10.28
C GLY A 81 0.89 4.10 10.16
N ILE A 82 0.99 5.38 10.45
CA ILE A 82 2.23 6.14 10.27
C ILE A 82 3.37 5.59 11.15
N ASP A 83 3.12 5.42 12.44
CA ASP A 83 4.15 4.94 13.37
C ASP A 83 4.51 3.48 13.11
N TYR A 84 3.55 2.69 12.66
CA TYR A 84 3.79 1.30 12.33
C TYR A 84 4.84 1.16 11.21
N VAL A 85 4.67 1.92 10.14
CA VAL A 85 5.61 1.89 9.00
C VAL A 85 6.96 2.47 9.41
N LYS A 86 6.98 3.57 10.17
CA LYS A 86 8.23 4.16 10.68
C LYS A 86 9.02 3.15 11.50
N LYS A 87 8.35 2.41 12.36
CA LYS A 87 8.99 1.42 13.20
C LYS A 87 9.50 0.22 12.41
N ALA A 88 8.71 -0.23 11.42
CA ALA A 88 9.04 -1.39 10.62
C ALA A 88 10.19 -1.12 9.64
N MET A 89 10.20 0.03 8.99
CA MET A 89 11.07 0.31 7.84
C MET A 89 11.98 1.51 8.02
N GLY A 90 11.77 2.32 9.05
CA GLY A 90 12.55 3.53 9.27
C GLY A 90 11.96 4.75 8.61
N ILE A 91 12.51 5.92 8.99
CA ILE A 91 11.96 7.22 8.59
C ILE A 91 12.11 7.49 7.09
N ASP A 92 13.22 7.07 6.49
CA ASP A 92 13.47 7.35 5.07
C ASP A 92 12.50 6.57 4.19
N TRP A 93 12.26 5.31 4.49
CA TRP A 93 11.28 4.50 3.77
C TRP A 93 9.87 5.07 3.95
N TYR A 94 9.50 5.39 5.18
CA TYR A 94 8.20 5.99 5.47
C TYR A 94 7.99 7.27 4.66
N THR A 95 8.99 8.16 4.64
CA THR A 95 8.90 9.42 3.89
C THR A 95 8.69 9.16 2.40
N MET A 96 9.40 8.18 1.85
CA MET A 96 9.22 7.79 0.45
C MET A 96 7.78 7.35 0.16
N MET A 97 7.20 6.53 1.03
CA MET A 97 5.82 6.05 0.84
C MET A 97 4.79 7.14 1.10
N GLU A 98 5.02 7.99 2.09
CA GLU A 98 4.11 9.08 2.44
C GLU A 98 4.00 10.10 1.31
N GLU A 99 5.06 10.33 0.56
CA GLU A 99 5.09 11.29 -0.54
C GLU A 99 4.32 10.81 -1.79
N ILE A 100 3.97 9.57 -1.85
CA ILE A 100 3.20 9.00 -2.97
C ILE A 100 1.69 9.38 -2.86
#